data_5f3aab2daad79e2cc3b22128644a73cc
#
_entry.id   5f3aab2daad79e2cc3b22128644a73cc
#
_cell.length_a   1.000
_cell.length_b   1.000
_cell.length_c   1.000
_cell.angle_alpha   90.00
_cell.angle_beta   90.00
_cell.angle_gamma   90.00
#
_symmetry.space_group_name_H-M   'P 1'
#
loop_
_entity.id
_entity.type
_entity.pdbx_description
1 polymer ?
#
loop_
_entity_poly.entity_id
_entity_poly.type
_entity_poly.pdbx_seq_one_letter_code
_entity_poly.pdbx_strand_id
1 'polypeptide(L)'
;MLKIDRNNTLASKYLEQINQSQNIKDNDISGSFLPKKKVKEEESKPLNGNDVILPRSSYKEPSNGAITIVNVLVGVVIGAALIWFLVMPSRYKGITEDYNRSLAEYSEQLSSGNVELNSMESELKTVKAEKESLEQQLSELNGTGGGNKLLISVIESANAYIANKRTEAAEKLIDVDVSALPSDSAKTLYNTISTAVMAQAANEFYSKAQTSYYKSDYATAVDDYVKAFKCDATKVDAAYYAAKCYVALSQTDNAKKYYQYIVNDFKTSGYYKEANDYVTS
;
A
#
# COMPACT_ATOMS: atom_id res chain seq x y z
N MET A 1 3.24 6.50 28.52
CA MET A 1 1.97 7.25 28.46
C MET A 1 2.00 8.11 27.21
N LEU A 2 1.43 7.63 26.10
CA LEU A 2 1.36 8.38 24.83
C LEU A 2 0.34 9.50 24.99
N LYS A 3 0.77 10.75 24.85
CA LYS A 3 -0.14 11.91 24.74
C LYS A 3 -0.81 11.85 23.36
N ILE A 4 -2.04 11.43 23.32
CA ILE A 4 -2.87 11.49 22.10
C ILE A 4 -3.18 12.97 21.88
N ASP A 5 -2.74 13.49 20.73
CA ASP A 5 -3.12 14.82 20.27
C ASP A 5 -4.65 14.88 20.07
N ARG A 6 -5.34 15.65 20.93
CA ARG A 6 -6.80 15.79 20.91
C ARG A 6 -7.36 16.51 19.67
N ASN A 7 -6.48 17.03 18.82
CA ASN A 7 -6.86 17.74 17.59
C ASN A 7 -6.82 16.86 16.35
N ASN A 8 -6.45 15.58 16.46
CA ASN A 8 -6.45 14.67 15.33
C ASN A 8 -7.88 14.14 15.08
N THR A 9 -8.61 14.82 14.21
CA THR A 9 -9.99 14.49 13.82
C THR A 9 -10.15 13.08 13.22
N LEU A 10 -9.10 12.53 12.62
CA LEU A 10 -9.05 11.16 12.10
C LEU A 10 -8.99 10.13 13.24
N ALA A 11 -8.17 10.35 14.24
CA ALA A 11 -8.06 9.46 15.39
C ALA A 11 -9.38 9.43 16.20
N SER A 12 -10.06 10.58 16.35
CA SER A 12 -11.37 10.67 16.99
C SER A 12 -12.44 9.88 16.24
N LYS A 13 -12.42 9.92 14.91
CA LYS A 13 -13.37 9.20 14.05
C LYS A 13 -13.19 7.68 14.11
N TYR A 14 -11.94 7.20 14.18
CA TYR A 14 -11.64 5.77 14.36
C TYR A 14 -12.00 5.26 15.75
N LEU A 15 -11.79 6.06 16.80
CA LEU A 15 -12.23 5.72 18.18
C LEU A 15 -13.76 5.62 18.28
N GLU A 16 -14.48 6.47 17.59
CA GLU A 16 -15.95 6.44 17.55
C GLU A 16 -16.47 5.20 16.80
N GLN A 17 -15.82 4.80 15.71
CA GLN A 17 -16.14 3.55 14.99
C GLN A 17 -15.84 2.30 15.83
N ILE A 18 -14.75 2.28 16.58
CA ILE A 18 -14.42 1.15 17.48
C ILE A 18 -15.43 1.06 18.62
N ASN A 19 -15.83 2.17 19.22
CA ASN A 19 -16.85 2.19 20.28
C ASN A 19 -18.23 1.78 19.78
N GLN A 20 -18.61 2.15 18.56
CA GLN A 20 -19.86 1.68 17.94
C GLN A 20 -19.84 0.18 17.66
N SER A 21 -18.71 -0.38 17.22
CA SER A 21 -18.58 -1.82 16.99
C SER A 21 -18.52 -2.65 18.27
N GLN A 22 -18.07 -2.10 19.39
CA GLN A 22 -18.12 -2.76 20.70
C GLN A 22 -19.52 -2.74 21.30
N ASN A 23 -20.28 -1.66 21.13
CA ASN A 23 -21.65 -1.53 21.63
C ASN A 23 -22.66 -2.46 20.91
N ILE A 24 -22.35 -2.92 19.70
CA ILE A 24 -23.16 -3.90 18.96
C ILE A 24 -22.96 -5.33 19.51
N LYS A 25 -21.81 -5.63 20.13
CA LYS A 25 -21.53 -6.96 20.68
C LYS A 25 -22.17 -7.22 22.03
N ASP A 26 -22.47 -6.20 22.81
CA ASP A 26 -23.04 -6.38 24.17
C ASP A 26 -24.56 -6.48 24.18
N ASN A 27 -25.28 -6.15 23.11
CA ASN A 27 -26.74 -6.19 23.05
C ASN A 27 -27.34 -7.47 22.43
N ASP A 28 -26.53 -8.38 21.89
CA ASP A 28 -27.04 -9.59 21.19
C ASP A 28 -26.90 -10.91 21.99
N ILE A 29 -26.52 -10.88 23.27
CA ILE A 29 -26.35 -12.11 24.10
C ILE A 29 -27.41 -12.28 25.16
N SER A 30 -28.52 -11.54 25.17
CA SER A 30 -29.64 -11.80 26.10
C SER A 30 -30.96 -12.13 25.41
N GLY A 31 -30.93 -13.06 24.47
CA GLY A 31 -32.12 -13.67 23.90
C GLY A 31 -32.22 -15.14 24.29
N SER A 32 -32.86 -15.41 25.42
CA SER A 32 -33.15 -16.78 25.90
C SER A 32 -34.07 -17.51 24.93
N PHE A 33 -33.54 -18.49 24.22
CA PHE A 33 -34.35 -19.52 23.55
C PHE A 33 -34.39 -20.79 24.42
N LEU A 34 -35.32 -20.85 25.34
CA LEU A 34 -35.79 -22.12 25.92
C LEU A 34 -37.30 -22.19 25.73
N PRO A 35 -37.83 -23.16 24.97
CA PRO A 35 -39.28 -23.39 24.88
C PRO A 35 -39.75 -24.00 26.20
N LYS A 36 -40.61 -23.29 26.90
CA LYS A 36 -41.36 -23.82 28.07
C LYS A 36 -42.29 -24.93 27.59
N LYS A 37 -41.93 -26.17 27.92
CA LYS A 37 -42.78 -27.35 27.76
C LYS A 37 -43.86 -27.28 28.85
N LYS A 38 -45.12 -27.02 28.43
CA LYS A 38 -46.26 -27.19 29.33
C LYS A 38 -46.46 -28.67 29.60
N VAL A 39 -46.21 -29.09 30.80
CA VAL A 39 -46.64 -30.41 31.32
C VAL A 39 -48.13 -30.28 31.65
N LYS A 40 -48.95 -31.01 30.93
CA LYS A 40 -50.33 -31.27 31.34
C LYS A 40 -50.31 -32.41 32.38
N GLU A 41 -50.69 -32.07 33.59
CA GLU A 41 -51.09 -33.06 34.60
C GLU A 41 -52.34 -33.76 34.09
N GLU A 42 -52.25 -35.06 33.82
CA GLU A 42 -53.41 -35.95 33.72
C GLU A 42 -53.69 -36.55 35.07
N GLU A 43 -54.90 -36.23 35.61
CA GLU A 43 -55.45 -36.81 36.78
C GLU A 43 -55.60 -38.34 36.70
N SER A 44 -55.07 -39.06 37.66
CA SER A 44 -55.25 -40.50 37.81
C SER A 44 -56.65 -40.80 38.33
N LYS A 45 -57.43 -41.44 37.49
CA LYS A 45 -58.70 -42.09 37.95
C LYS A 45 -58.44 -43.40 38.66
N PRO A 46 -59.16 -43.75 39.76
CA PRO A 46 -58.95 -44.98 40.51
C PRO A 46 -59.42 -46.21 39.69
N LEU A 47 -58.63 -47.28 39.70
CA LEU A 47 -58.97 -48.57 39.14
C LEU A 47 -60.17 -49.17 39.91
N ASN A 48 -61.21 -49.49 39.10
CA ASN A 48 -62.29 -50.32 39.56
C ASN A 48 -62.00 -51.78 39.13
N GLY A 49 -61.99 -52.67 40.12
CA GLY A 49 -61.58 -54.08 39.95
C GLY A 49 -62.61 -54.91 39.23
N ASN A 50 -62.50 -55.00 37.92
CA ASN A 50 -63.05 -56.09 37.11
C ASN A 50 -62.36 -56.09 35.72
N ASP A 51 -61.08 -56.15 35.66
CA ASP A 51 -60.36 -56.32 34.38
C ASP A 51 -60.24 -57.82 34.06
N VAL A 52 -60.99 -58.23 33.07
CA VAL A 52 -60.90 -59.49 32.40
C VAL A 52 -59.54 -59.63 31.75
N ILE A 53 -58.80 -60.66 32.13
CA ILE A 53 -57.52 -61.02 31.50
C ILE A 53 -57.80 -61.47 30.10
N LEU A 54 -57.53 -60.63 29.10
CA LEU A 54 -57.64 -60.95 27.68
C LEU A 54 -56.38 -61.81 27.28
N PRO A 55 -56.57 -62.80 26.40
CA PRO A 55 -55.48 -63.71 26.01
C PRO A 55 -54.43 -62.99 25.18
N ARG A 56 -53.19 -63.42 25.30
CA ARG A 56 -51.91 -62.92 24.81
C ARG A 56 -51.75 -62.84 23.24
N SER A 57 -52.85 -62.80 22.47
CA SER A 57 -52.77 -62.80 21.01
C SER A 57 -52.93 -61.44 20.31
N SER A 58 -52.93 -60.35 21.07
CA SER A 58 -53.05 -58.98 20.48
C SER A 58 -51.80 -58.09 20.67
N TYR A 59 -50.62 -58.68 20.84
CA TYR A 59 -49.39 -57.93 20.76
C TYR A 59 -49.11 -57.53 19.32
N LYS A 60 -49.50 -56.34 18.94
CA LYS A 60 -49.07 -55.71 17.71
C LYS A 60 -47.60 -55.27 17.91
N GLU A 61 -46.69 -55.94 17.22
CA GLU A 61 -45.33 -55.44 17.15
C GLU A 61 -45.38 -53.99 16.68
N PRO A 62 -44.68 -53.07 17.36
CA PRO A 62 -44.54 -51.70 16.88
C PRO A 62 -43.87 -51.74 15.52
N SER A 63 -44.50 -51.15 14.49
CA SER A 63 -43.89 -51.11 13.16
C SER A 63 -42.50 -50.51 13.25
N ASN A 64 -41.49 -51.25 12.84
CA ASN A 64 -40.08 -50.90 12.89
C ASN A 64 -39.74 -49.56 12.21
N GLY A 65 -40.68 -49.01 11.41
CA GLY A 65 -40.49 -47.76 10.68
C GLY A 65 -40.30 -46.53 11.57
N ALA A 66 -41.04 -46.40 12.70
CA ALA A 66 -40.89 -45.26 13.58
C ALA A 66 -39.56 -45.32 14.35
N ILE A 67 -39.14 -46.50 14.78
CA ILE A 67 -37.86 -46.70 15.48
C ILE A 67 -36.67 -46.48 14.53
N THR A 68 -36.83 -46.88 13.27
CA THR A 68 -35.79 -46.62 12.23
C THR A 68 -35.63 -45.17 11.94
N ILE A 69 -36.73 -44.39 11.85
CA ILE A 69 -36.68 -42.94 11.62
C ILE A 69 -36.01 -42.23 12.83
N VAL A 70 -36.37 -42.62 14.05
CA VAL A 70 -35.71 -42.05 15.25
C VAL A 70 -34.23 -42.36 15.31
N ASN A 71 -33.82 -43.60 15.00
CA ASN A 71 -32.41 -43.98 14.97
C ASN A 71 -31.62 -43.23 13.89
N VAL A 72 -32.22 -43.01 12.71
CA VAL A 72 -31.59 -42.19 11.62
C VAL A 72 -31.44 -40.74 12.09
N LEU A 73 -32.43 -40.14 12.68
CA LEU A 73 -32.36 -38.77 13.22
C LEU A 73 -31.30 -38.64 14.30
N VAL A 74 -31.24 -39.60 15.24
CA VAL A 74 -30.19 -39.63 16.27
C VAL A 74 -28.80 -39.79 15.62
N GLY A 75 -28.65 -40.66 14.61
CA GLY A 75 -27.41 -40.80 13.87
C GLY A 75 -26.96 -39.51 13.15
N VAL A 76 -27.89 -38.80 12.54
CA VAL A 76 -27.62 -37.49 11.91
C VAL A 76 -27.19 -36.45 12.93
N VAL A 77 -27.84 -36.39 14.08
CA VAL A 77 -27.47 -35.43 15.16
C VAL A 77 -26.10 -35.75 15.72
N ILE A 78 -25.80 -37.03 15.97
CA ILE A 78 -24.47 -37.48 16.44
C ILE A 78 -23.42 -37.21 15.37
N GLY A 79 -23.69 -37.51 14.10
CA GLY A 79 -22.81 -37.22 12.98
C GLY A 79 -22.51 -35.73 12.84
N ALA A 80 -23.53 -34.88 12.93
CA ALA A 80 -23.39 -33.43 12.91
C ALA A 80 -22.56 -32.92 14.11
N ALA A 81 -22.80 -33.46 15.30
CA ALA A 81 -22.04 -33.13 16.51
C ALA A 81 -20.56 -33.54 16.39
N LEU A 82 -20.27 -34.71 15.82
CA LEU A 82 -18.90 -35.17 15.60
C LEU A 82 -18.18 -34.29 14.56
N ILE A 83 -18.84 -33.94 13.47
CA ILE A 83 -18.29 -33.02 12.48
C ILE A 83 -18.02 -31.65 13.12
N TRP A 84 -18.96 -31.14 13.90
CA TRP A 84 -18.79 -29.88 14.64
C TRP A 84 -17.60 -29.94 15.60
N PHE A 85 -17.47 -31.01 16.38
CA PHE A 85 -16.45 -31.12 17.41
C PHE A 85 -15.05 -31.46 16.86
N LEU A 86 -14.97 -32.20 15.74
CA LEU A 86 -13.69 -32.61 15.12
C LEU A 86 -13.19 -31.64 14.03
N VAL A 87 -14.11 -31.04 13.25
CA VAL A 87 -13.73 -30.21 12.11
C VAL A 87 -13.63 -28.72 12.50
N MET A 88 -14.53 -28.24 13.38
CA MET A 88 -14.49 -26.85 13.80
C MET A 88 -13.21 -26.43 14.50
N PRO A 89 -12.66 -27.19 15.48
CA PRO A 89 -11.43 -26.79 16.15
C PRO A 89 -10.23 -26.66 15.21
N SER A 90 -10.14 -27.53 14.21
CA SER A 90 -9.03 -27.48 13.22
C SER A 90 -9.15 -26.28 12.28
N ARG A 91 -10.37 -25.89 11.90
CA ARG A 91 -10.61 -24.69 11.10
C ARG A 91 -10.38 -23.41 11.91
N TYR A 92 -10.79 -23.37 13.17
CA TYR A 92 -10.50 -22.24 14.06
C TYR A 92 -9.00 -22.05 14.27
N LYS A 93 -8.23 -23.12 14.44
CA LYS A 93 -6.76 -23.02 14.54
C LYS A 93 -6.15 -22.43 13.28
N GLY A 94 -6.55 -22.88 12.09
CA GLY A 94 -6.03 -22.34 10.83
C GLY A 94 -6.33 -20.83 10.69
N ILE A 95 -7.56 -20.42 10.96
CA ILE A 95 -7.95 -19.00 10.90
C ILE A 95 -7.17 -18.16 11.92
N THR A 96 -6.95 -18.69 13.13
CA THR A 96 -6.20 -17.98 14.17
C THR A 96 -4.73 -17.86 13.82
N GLU A 97 -4.14 -18.91 13.23
CA GLU A 97 -2.75 -18.91 12.75
C GLU A 97 -2.54 -17.93 11.59
N ASP A 98 -3.46 -17.92 10.62
CA ASP A 98 -3.41 -16.96 9.51
C ASP A 98 -3.60 -15.51 9.99
N TYR A 99 -4.51 -15.29 10.94
CA TYR A 99 -4.71 -13.97 11.54
C TYR A 99 -3.48 -13.51 12.33
N ASN A 100 -2.87 -14.40 13.12
CA ASN A 100 -1.64 -14.08 13.86
C ASN A 100 -0.45 -13.84 12.94
N ARG A 101 -0.37 -14.59 11.82
CA ARG A 101 0.65 -14.35 10.78
C ARG A 101 0.45 -12.96 10.15
N SER A 102 -0.77 -12.62 9.75
CA SER A 102 -1.08 -11.29 9.20
C SER A 102 -0.79 -10.18 10.19
N LEU A 103 -1.11 -10.37 11.48
CA LEU A 103 -0.75 -9.42 12.54
C LEU A 103 0.76 -9.26 12.69
N ALA A 104 1.52 -10.35 12.61
CA ALA A 104 2.98 -10.31 12.66
C ALA A 104 3.56 -9.56 11.44
N GLU A 105 3.06 -9.84 10.23
CA GLU A 105 3.44 -9.13 9.01
C GLU A 105 3.12 -7.64 9.08
N TYR A 106 1.93 -7.27 9.54
CA TYR A 106 1.57 -5.85 9.75
C TYR A 106 2.44 -5.17 10.82
N SER A 107 2.77 -5.88 11.90
CA SER A 107 3.64 -5.34 12.95
C SER A 107 5.07 -5.11 12.44
N GLU A 108 5.57 -6.01 11.59
CA GLU A 108 6.87 -5.89 10.94
C GLU A 108 6.89 -4.73 9.93
N GLN A 109 5.84 -4.59 9.11
CA GLN A 109 5.68 -3.46 8.19
C GLN A 109 5.60 -2.13 8.94
N LEU A 110 4.86 -2.07 10.06
CA LEU A 110 4.77 -0.89 10.92
C LEU A 110 6.12 -0.56 11.55
N SER A 111 6.86 -1.57 12.02
CA SER A 111 8.21 -1.40 12.56
C SER A 111 9.19 -0.90 11.49
N SER A 112 9.17 -1.51 10.31
CA SER A 112 9.97 -1.08 9.16
C SER A 112 9.63 0.35 8.73
N GLY A 113 8.33 0.69 8.64
CA GLY A 113 7.88 2.04 8.32
C GLY A 113 8.32 3.07 9.35
N ASN A 114 8.32 2.74 10.66
CA ASN A 114 8.82 3.62 11.71
C ASN A 114 10.34 3.83 11.63
N VAL A 115 11.11 2.80 11.28
CA VAL A 115 12.55 2.91 11.06
C VAL A 115 12.83 3.84 9.87
N GLU A 116 12.10 3.67 8.78
CA GLU A 116 12.20 4.52 7.59
C GLU A 116 11.82 5.98 7.90
N LEU A 117 10.75 6.20 8.67
CA LEU A 117 10.33 7.52 9.13
C LEU A 117 11.39 8.21 9.97
N ASN A 118 11.98 7.51 10.92
CA ASN A 118 13.07 8.04 11.75
C ASN A 118 14.34 8.34 10.93
N SER A 119 14.64 7.51 9.92
CA SER A 119 15.74 7.77 8.97
C SER A 119 15.48 9.05 8.19
N MET A 120 14.25 9.20 7.63
CA MET A 120 13.85 10.40 6.90
C MET A 120 13.87 11.66 7.78
N GLU A 121 13.43 11.57 9.03
CA GLU A 121 13.51 12.70 9.98
C GLU A 121 14.96 13.09 10.27
N SER A 122 15.85 12.11 10.41
CA SER A 122 17.28 12.35 10.60
C SER A 122 17.91 13.02 9.37
N GLU A 123 17.58 12.51 8.17
CA GLU A 123 18.02 13.11 6.91
C GLU A 123 17.50 14.54 6.74
N LEU A 124 16.23 14.77 7.05
CA LEU A 124 15.62 16.10 7.00
C LEU A 124 16.34 17.10 7.93
N LYS A 125 16.71 16.63 9.12
CA LYS A 125 17.47 17.46 10.09
C LYS A 125 18.86 17.82 9.55
N THR A 126 19.55 16.86 8.93
CA THR A 126 20.86 17.08 8.31
C THR A 126 20.76 18.07 7.16
N VAL A 127 19.78 17.88 6.25
CA VAL A 127 19.55 18.78 5.12
C VAL A 127 19.22 20.21 5.59
N LYS A 128 18.45 20.34 6.67
CA LYS A 128 18.17 21.68 7.26
C LYS A 128 19.42 22.38 7.74
N ALA A 129 20.27 21.67 8.48
CA ALA A 129 21.51 22.22 9.00
C ALA A 129 22.47 22.62 7.88
N GLU A 130 22.61 21.78 6.85
CA GLU A 130 23.44 22.07 5.69
C GLU A 130 22.90 23.26 4.88
N LYS A 131 21.57 23.37 4.75
CA LYS A 131 20.91 24.53 4.13
C LYS A 131 21.25 25.83 4.85
N GLU A 132 21.10 25.88 6.18
CA GLU A 132 21.41 27.06 6.98
C GLU A 132 22.89 27.47 6.81
N SER A 133 23.81 26.51 6.79
CA SER A 133 25.24 26.77 6.53
C SER A 133 25.46 27.38 5.13
N LEU A 134 24.76 26.87 4.12
CA LEU A 134 24.89 27.37 2.74
C LEU A 134 24.24 28.74 2.53
N GLU A 135 23.13 29.02 3.21
CA GLU A 135 22.51 30.36 3.20
C GLU A 135 23.46 31.41 3.79
N GLN A 136 24.20 31.04 4.82
CA GLN A 136 25.23 31.93 5.40
C GLN A 136 26.38 32.17 4.40
N GLN A 137 26.89 31.09 3.74
CA GLN A 137 27.94 31.21 2.72
C GLN A 137 27.46 32.01 1.51
N LEU A 138 26.17 31.85 1.12
CA LEU A 138 25.55 32.64 0.04
C LEU A 138 25.48 34.12 0.40
N SER A 139 25.12 34.43 1.64
CA SER A 139 25.08 35.80 2.13
C SER A 139 26.47 36.46 2.09
N GLU A 140 27.50 35.71 2.45
CA GLU A 140 28.89 36.17 2.36
C GLU A 140 29.37 36.37 0.91
N LEU A 141 29.00 35.45 0.00
CA LEU A 141 29.31 35.54 -1.44
C LEU A 141 28.54 36.62 -2.18
N ASN A 142 27.27 36.88 -1.80
CA ASN A 142 26.48 37.98 -2.37
C ASN A 142 27.04 39.36 -1.98
N GLY A 143 27.68 39.44 -0.81
CA GLY A 143 28.45 40.63 -0.41
C GLY A 143 29.65 40.94 -1.33
N THR A 144 30.13 39.97 -2.11
CA THR A 144 31.26 40.07 -3.06
C THR A 144 30.90 40.08 -4.54
N GLY A 145 29.58 40.12 -4.91
CA GLY A 145 29.12 40.45 -6.26
C GLY A 145 29.03 39.32 -7.27
N GLY A 146 28.94 38.05 -6.85
CA GLY A 146 28.80 36.94 -7.79
C GLY A 146 28.00 35.76 -7.25
N GLY A 147 26.67 35.90 -7.15
CA GLY A 147 25.82 34.77 -6.77
C GLY A 147 25.98 33.58 -7.69
N ASN A 148 26.46 32.43 -7.17
CA ASN A 148 26.59 31.22 -7.94
C ASN A 148 25.19 30.60 -8.19
N LYS A 149 24.69 30.72 -9.40
CA LYS A 149 23.36 30.24 -9.81
C LYS A 149 23.12 28.76 -9.45
N LEU A 150 24.16 27.95 -9.55
CA LEU A 150 24.07 26.53 -9.21
C LEU A 150 23.83 26.31 -7.72
N LEU A 151 24.48 27.08 -6.87
CA LEU A 151 24.26 27.03 -5.41
C LEU A 151 22.84 27.48 -5.07
N ILE A 152 22.29 28.49 -5.72
CA ILE A 152 20.91 28.92 -5.54
C ILE A 152 19.96 27.77 -5.90
N SER A 153 20.18 27.07 -7.01
CA SER A 153 19.36 25.90 -7.42
C SER A 153 19.39 24.80 -6.39
N VAL A 154 20.54 24.50 -5.76
CA VAL A 154 20.62 23.51 -4.69
C VAL A 154 19.88 23.95 -3.43
N ILE A 155 19.95 25.22 -3.06
CA ILE A 155 19.20 25.78 -1.92
C ILE A 155 17.69 25.75 -2.17
N GLU A 156 17.25 26.15 -3.38
CA GLU A 156 15.83 26.07 -3.79
C GLU A 156 15.33 24.62 -3.75
N SER A 157 16.14 23.67 -4.19
CA SER A 157 15.84 22.23 -4.10
C SER A 157 15.69 21.78 -2.62
N ALA A 158 16.58 22.22 -1.75
CA ALA A 158 16.49 21.95 -0.31
C ALA A 158 15.18 22.49 0.29
N ASN A 159 14.80 23.71 -0.07
CA ASN A 159 13.54 24.30 0.34
C ASN A 159 12.32 23.49 -0.13
N ALA A 160 12.32 23.06 -1.39
CA ALA A 160 11.25 22.23 -1.96
C ALA A 160 11.20 20.85 -1.27
N TYR A 161 12.36 20.23 -1.01
CA TYR A 161 12.47 18.96 -0.30
C TYR A 161 11.91 19.04 1.13
N ILE A 162 12.28 20.08 1.89
CA ILE A 162 11.76 20.32 3.24
C ILE A 162 10.24 20.56 3.23
N ALA A 163 9.74 21.19 2.17
CA ALA A 163 8.30 21.38 1.94
C ALA A 163 7.58 20.11 1.45
N ASN A 164 8.27 18.96 1.40
CA ASN A 164 7.78 17.69 0.87
C ASN A 164 7.34 17.72 -0.60
N LYS A 165 7.91 18.64 -1.39
CA LYS A 165 7.68 18.80 -2.83
C LYS A 165 8.80 18.13 -3.63
N ARG A 166 8.87 16.79 -3.57
CA ARG A 166 10.00 16.01 -4.07
C ARG A 166 10.27 16.19 -5.56
N THR A 167 9.23 16.23 -6.38
CA THR A 167 9.36 16.44 -7.83
C THR A 167 9.90 17.84 -8.15
N GLU A 168 9.44 18.87 -7.44
CA GLU A 168 9.95 20.24 -7.57
C GLU A 168 11.42 20.33 -7.13
N ALA A 169 11.77 19.64 -6.03
CA ALA A 169 13.16 19.55 -5.58
C ALA A 169 14.08 18.89 -6.62
N ALA A 170 13.65 17.78 -7.23
CA ALA A 170 14.40 17.12 -8.30
C ALA A 170 14.55 18.03 -9.52
N GLU A 171 13.49 18.73 -9.93
CA GLU A 171 13.51 19.66 -11.07
C GLU A 171 14.57 20.76 -10.93
N LYS A 172 14.80 21.25 -9.72
CA LYS A 172 15.85 22.22 -9.44
C LYS A 172 17.27 21.66 -9.54
N LEU A 173 17.44 20.34 -9.44
CA LEU A 173 18.73 19.68 -9.46
C LEU A 173 19.12 19.11 -10.83
N ILE A 174 18.18 18.87 -11.72
CA ILE A 174 18.37 18.16 -13.00
C ILE A 174 19.52 18.73 -13.84
N ASP A 175 19.71 20.04 -13.83
CA ASP A 175 20.70 20.74 -14.64
C ASP A 175 21.88 21.28 -13.82
N VAL A 176 22.02 20.86 -12.56
CA VAL A 176 23.13 21.28 -11.69
C VAL A 176 24.37 20.45 -11.99
N ASP A 177 25.42 21.09 -12.47
CA ASP A 177 26.74 20.48 -12.55
C ASP A 177 27.38 20.43 -11.15
N VAL A 178 27.41 19.23 -10.58
CA VAL A 178 27.98 18.99 -9.23
C VAL A 178 29.47 19.36 -9.17
N SER A 179 30.21 19.20 -10.26
CA SER A 179 31.64 19.52 -10.30
C SER A 179 31.91 21.03 -10.17
N ALA A 180 30.97 21.84 -10.63
CA ALA A 180 31.03 23.29 -10.60
C ALA A 180 30.50 23.91 -9.29
N LEU A 181 30.00 23.11 -8.35
CA LEU A 181 29.57 23.61 -7.04
C LEU A 181 30.75 24.13 -6.21
N PRO A 182 30.58 25.24 -5.51
CA PRO A 182 31.70 26.02 -4.93
C PRO A 182 32.32 25.39 -3.67
N SER A 183 31.62 24.44 -3.04
CA SER A 183 32.08 23.85 -1.77
C SER A 183 31.65 22.38 -1.65
N ASP A 184 32.38 21.64 -0.80
CA ASP A 184 32.04 20.25 -0.52
C ASP A 184 30.70 20.13 0.26
N SER A 185 30.35 21.12 1.08
CA SER A 185 29.04 21.18 1.71
C SER A 185 27.91 21.28 0.69
N ALA A 186 28.09 22.09 -0.37
CA ALA A 186 27.11 22.19 -1.46
C ALA A 186 26.97 20.88 -2.24
N LYS A 187 28.09 20.17 -2.50
CA LYS A 187 28.09 18.85 -3.14
C LYS A 187 27.40 17.79 -2.25
N THR A 188 27.68 17.81 -0.94
CA THR A 188 27.03 16.91 0.02
C THR A 188 25.53 17.15 0.07
N LEU A 189 25.08 18.40 0.13
CA LEU A 189 23.67 18.75 0.12
C LEU A 189 22.99 18.29 -1.19
N TYR A 190 23.61 18.56 -2.35
CA TYR A 190 23.14 18.06 -3.63
C TYR A 190 22.97 16.54 -3.61
N ASN A 191 23.99 15.79 -3.18
CA ASN A 191 23.97 14.32 -3.15
C ASN A 191 22.86 13.79 -2.21
N THR A 192 22.71 14.40 -1.04
CA THR A 192 21.68 14.02 -0.05
C THR A 192 20.28 14.16 -0.66
N ILE A 193 19.98 15.31 -1.25
CA ILE A 193 18.66 15.57 -1.81
C ILE A 193 18.43 14.72 -3.07
N SER A 194 19.40 14.66 -3.98
CA SER A 194 19.27 13.90 -5.23
C SER A 194 19.00 12.42 -4.97
N THR A 195 19.69 11.81 -4.01
CA THR A 195 19.45 10.42 -3.59
C THR A 195 18.02 10.22 -3.08
N ALA A 196 17.49 11.20 -2.35
CA ALA A 196 16.17 11.11 -1.75
C ALA A 196 15.00 11.32 -2.74
N VAL A 197 15.25 12.06 -3.87
CA VAL A 197 14.14 12.52 -4.69
C VAL A 197 14.17 12.04 -6.14
N MET A 198 15.35 11.75 -6.72
CA MET A 198 15.48 11.54 -8.17
C MET A 198 14.73 10.33 -8.68
N ALA A 199 14.80 9.18 -8.01
CA ALA A 199 14.14 7.96 -8.45
C ALA A 199 12.61 8.10 -8.46
N GLN A 200 12.03 8.73 -7.43
CA GLN A 200 10.59 9.00 -7.38
C GLN A 200 10.19 10.01 -8.45
N ALA A 201 10.94 11.11 -8.57
CA ALA A 201 10.65 12.15 -9.55
C ALA A 201 10.72 11.62 -10.99
N ALA A 202 11.67 10.73 -11.30
CA ALA A 202 11.75 10.07 -12.60
C ALA A 202 10.45 9.31 -12.94
N ASN A 203 9.88 8.60 -11.98
CA ASN A 203 8.61 7.88 -12.19
C ASN A 203 7.43 8.84 -12.36
N GLU A 204 7.39 9.92 -11.61
CA GLU A 204 6.31 10.93 -11.70
C GLU A 204 6.35 11.68 -13.02
N PHE A 205 7.53 12.15 -13.45
CA PHE A 205 7.70 12.78 -14.76
C PHE A 205 7.34 11.82 -15.89
N TYR A 206 7.80 10.58 -15.83
CA TYR A 206 7.46 9.57 -16.82
C TYR A 206 5.94 9.35 -16.93
N SER A 207 5.24 9.25 -15.82
CA SER A 207 3.78 9.06 -15.80
C SER A 207 3.03 10.27 -16.37
N LYS A 208 3.49 11.49 -16.06
CA LYS A 208 2.94 12.72 -16.65
C LYS A 208 3.18 12.76 -18.16
N ALA A 209 4.40 12.45 -18.58
CA ALA A 209 4.78 12.38 -19.98
C ALA A 209 3.91 11.39 -20.77
N GLN A 210 3.68 10.19 -20.23
CA GLN A 210 2.80 9.20 -20.84
C GLN A 210 1.38 9.75 -21.03
N THR A 211 0.86 10.45 -20.02
CA THR A 211 -0.49 11.04 -20.09
C THR A 211 -0.60 12.06 -21.23
N SER A 212 0.40 12.92 -21.41
CA SER A 212 0.47 13.90 -22.50
C SER A 212 0.70 13.23 -23.85
N TYR A 213 1.56 12.22 -23.90
CA TYR A 213 1.84 11.44 -25.10
C TYR A 213 0.59 10.78 -25.68
N TYR A 214 -0.23 10.12 -24.84
CA TYR A 214 -1.47 9.48 -25.29
C TYR A 214 -2.54 10.49 -25.74
N LYS A 215 -2.42 11.75 -25.34
CA LYS A 215 -3.23 12.86 -25.85
C LYS A 215 -2.66 13.48 -27.12
N SER A 216 -1.55 12.95 -27.63
CA SER A 216 -0.78 13.51 -28.75
C SER A 216 -0.21 14.91 -28.47
N ASP A 217 -0.14 15.33 -27.19
CA ASP A 217 0.54 16.56 -26.78
C ASP A 217 2.05 16.25 -26.63
N TYR A 218 2.71 16.11 -27.77
CA TYR A 218 4.12 15.73 -27.82
C TYR A 218 5.05 16.82 -27.28
N ALA A 219 4.63 18.07 -27.34
CA ALA A 219 5.42 19.19 -26.81
C ALA A 219 5.53 19.14 -25.27
N THR A 220 4.42 18.91 -24.58
CA THR A 220 4.43 18.72 -23.13
C THR A 220 5.04 17.39 -22.74
N ALA A 221 4.76 16.31 -23.51
CA ALA A 221 5.27 14.97 -23.23
C ALA A 221 6.79 14.92 -23.28
N VAL A 222 7.43 15.56 -24.25
CA VAL A 222 8.89 15.50 -24.40
C VAL A 222 9.61 16.14 -23.22
N ASP A 223 9.11 17.26 -22.72
CA ASP A 223 9.71 17.94 -21.57
C ASP A 223 9.74 17.03 -20.34
N ASP A 224 8.62 16.36 -20.06
CA ASP A 224 8.52 15.46 -18.91
C ASP A 224 9.33 14.16 -19.15
N TYR A 225 9.37 13.58 -20.35
CA TYR A 225 10.25 12.43 -20.63
C TYR A 225 11.72 12.77 -20.47
N VAL A 226 12.14 13.95 -20.92
CA VAL A 226 13.51 14.43 -20.76
C VAL A 226 13.86 14.61 -19.28
N LYS A 227 12.96 15.19 -18.49
CA LYS A 227 13.15 15.31 -17.05
C LYS A 227 13.23 13.93 -16.39
N ALA A 228 12.37 12.99 -16.77
CA ALA A 228 12.41 11.62 -16.27
C ALA A 228 13.76 10.95 -16.53
N PHE A 229 14.27 11.05 -17.76
CA PHE A 229 15.58 10.50 -18.14
C PHE A 229 16.75 11.19 -17.44
N LYS A 230 16.69 12.52 -17.25
CA LYS A 230 17.71 13.25 -16.50
C LYS A 230 17.72 12.88 -15.01
N CYS A 231 16.55 12.60 -14.41
CA CYS A 231 16.45 12.11 -13.04
C CYS A 231 16.99 10.69 -12.90
N ASP A 232 16.79 9.83 -13.91
CA ASP A 232 17.25 8.45 -13.92
C ASP A 232 17.70 8.06 -15.33
N ALA A 233 18.99 8.17 -15.59
CA ALA A 233 19.57 7.85 -16.89
C ALA A 233 19.48 6.35 -17.26
N THR A 234 19.08 5.48 -16.34
CA THR A 234 18.83 4.06 -16.62
C THR A 234 17.45 3.79 -17.21
N LYS A 235 16.54 4.78 -17.18
CA LYS A 235 15.20 4.70 -17.77
C LYS A 235 15.26 4.83 -19.31
N VAL A 236 15.66 3.74 -19.94
CA VAL A 236 15.77 3.69 -21.42
C VAL A 236 14.46 4.02 -22.14
N ASP A 237 13.32 3.65 -21.55
CA ASP A 237 11.99 3.96 -22.06
C ASP A 237 11.71 5.46 -22.08
N ALA A 238 12.16 6.21 -21.10
CA ALA A 238 12.03 7.66 -21.08
C ALA A 238 12.84 8.31 -22.24
N ALA A 239 14.07 7.85 -22.47
CA ALA A 239 14.87 8.29 -23.61
C ALA A 239 14.22 7.97 -24.95
N TYR A 240 13.68 6.75 -25.09
CA TYR A 240 13.00 6.30 -26.30
C TYR A 240 11.76 7.14 -26.61
N TYR A 241 10.88 7.36 -25.63
CA TYR A 241 9.67 8.16 -25.86
C TYR A 241 9.98 9.65 -26.03
N ALA A 242 11.03 10.18 -25.40
CA ALA A 242 11.53 11.52 -25.71
C ALA A 242 11.94 11.64 -27.19
N ALA A 243 12.72 10.67 -27.71
CA ALA A 243 13.09 10.63 -29.12
C ALA A 243 11.86 10.58 -30.03
N LYS A 244 10.87 9.74 -29.72
CA LYS A 244 9.62 9.64 -30.50
C LYS A 244 8.83 10.96 -30.50
N CYS A 245 8.77 11.66 -29.38
CA CYS A 245 8.14 12.99 -29.30
C CYS A 245 8.88 13.98 -30.18
N TYR A 246 10.21 14.00 -30.14
CA TYR A 246 11.00 14.88 -30.99
C TYR A 246 10.83 14.58 -32.49
N VAL A 247 10.67 13.29 -32.87
CA VAL A 247 10.31 12.92 -34.25
C VAL A 247 8.96 13.51 -34.63
N ALA A 248 7.94 13.35 -33.78
CA ALA A 248 6.60 13.89 -34.02
C ALA A 248 6.58 15.42 -34.12
N LEU A 249 7.49 16.09 -33.41
CA LEU A 249 7.70 17.54 -33.47
C LEU A 249 8.64 18.00 -34.59
N SER A 250 9.12 17.09 -35.47
CA SER A 250 10.08 17.35 -36.52
C SER A 250 11.43 17.94 -36.04
N GLN A 251 11.80 17.63 -34.78
CA GLN A 251 13.07 18.04 -34.18
C GLN A 251 14.12 16.94 -34.32
N THR A 252 14.58 16.71 -35.53
CA THR A 252 15.43 15.58 -35.92
C THR A 252 16.72 15.48 -35.10
N ASP A 253 17.41 16.59 -34.86
CA ASP A 253 18.68 16.58 -34.10
C ASP A 253 18.48 16.16 -32.66
N ASN A 254 17.40 16.64 -32.02
CA ASN A 254 17.05 16.22 -30.67
C ASN A 254 16.64 14.74 -30.63
N ALA A 255 15.86 14.27 -31.60
CA ALA A 255 15.50 12.86 -31.72
C ALA A 255 16.75 11.99 -31.85
N LYS A 256 17.66 12.35 -32.75
CA LYS A 256 18.91 11.64 -32.96
C LYS A 256 19.78 11.55 -31.71
N LYS A 257 19.83 12.63 -30.92
CA LYS A 257 20.55 12.67 -29.63
C LYS A 257 20.03 11.61 -28.66
N TYR A 258 18.72 11.51 -28.46
CA TYR A 258 18.15 10.55 -27.52
C TYR A 258 18.21 9.10 -28.02
N TYR A 259 18.04 8.87 -29.33
CA TYR A 259 18.29 7.56 -29.91
C TYR A 259 19.76 7.14 -29.80
N GLN A 260 20.70 8.08 -29.93
CA GLN A 260 22.14 7.81 -29.77
C GLN A 260 22.47 7.33 -28.33
N TYR A 261 21.83 7.85 -27.30
CA TYR A 261 21.94 7.30 -25.93
C TYR A 261 21.58 5.81 -25.89
N ILE A 262 20.47 5.43 -26.53
CA ILE A 262 20.02 4.04 -26.55
C ILE A 262 21.05 3.15 -27.29
N VAL A 263 21.55 3.62 -28.42
CA VAL A 263 22.55 2.90 -29.22
C VAL A 263 23.88 2.71 -28.49
N ASN A 264 24.31 3.71 -27.74
CA ASN A 264 25.58 3.65 -27.01
C ASN A 264 25.48 2.80 -25.74
N ASP A 265 24.48 3.07 -24.92
CA ASP A 265 24.45 2.62 -23.53
C ASP A 265 23.47 1.46 -23.27
N PHE A 266 22.48 1.23 -24.17
CA PHE A 266 21.40 0.25 -23.97
C PHE A 266 21.26 -0.75 -25.13
N LYS A 267 22.37 -1.35 -25.54
CA LYS A 267 22.43 -2.28 -26.70
C LYS A 267 21.55 -3.52 -26.56
N THR A 268 21.22 -3.91 -25.35
CA THR A 268 20.37 -5.08 -25.06
C THR A 268 18.89 -4.73 -24.88
N SER A 269 18.52 -3.45 -24.96
CA SER A 269 17.14 -3.04 -24.83
C SER A 269 16.30 -3.39 -26.06
N GLY A 270 14.99 -3.59 -25.87
CA GLY A 270 14.04 -3.78 -26.95
C GLY A 270 13.95 -2.60 -27.93
N TYR A 271 14.42 -1.42 -27.52
CA TYR A 271 14.42 -0.20 -28.32
C TYR A 271 15.66 -0.01 -29.19
N TYR A 272 16.70 -0.84 -28.96
CA TYR A 272 17.99 -0.68 -29.64
C TYR A 272 17.86 -0.71 -31.15
N LYS A 273 17.12 -1.66 -31.72
CA LYS A 273 17.01 -1.82 -33.18
C LYS A 273 16.43 -0.57 -33.84
N GLU A 274 15.28 -0.07 -33.33
CA GLU A 274 14.63 1.13 -33.88
C GLU A 274 15.54 2.37 -33.74
N ALA A 275 16.15 2.52 -32.55
CA ALA A 275 17.09 3.61 -32.31
C ALA A 275 18.29 3.58 -33.26
N ASN A 276 18.89 2.41 -33.49
CA ASN A 276 20.03 2.24 -34.41
C ASN A 276 19.61 2.54 -35.84
N ASP A 277 18.50 2.02 -36.31
CA ASP A 277 17.98 2.28 -37.66
C ASP A 277 17.77 3.78 -37.92
N TYR A 278 17.23 4.50 -36.88
CA TYR A 278 17.03 5.95 -37.00
C TYR A 278 18.33 6.76 -36.98
N VAL A 279 19.33 6.34 -36.21
CA VAL A 279 20.63 7.06 -36.11
C VAL A 279 21.46 6.88 -37.38
N THR A 280 21.33 5.74 -38.07
CA THR A 280 22.10 5.38 -39.27
C THR A 280 21.44 5.80 -40.58
N SER A 281 20.15 6.22 -40.54
CA SER A 281 19.44 6.79 -41.67
C SER A 281 19.77 8.27 -41.87
#